data_988b262fc922a8ed292c744dc5f3d753
#
_entry.id   988b262fc922a8ed292c744dc5f3d753
#
_cell.length_a   1.000
_cell.length_b   1.000
_cell.length_c   1.000
_cell.angle_alpha   90.00
_cell.angle_beta   90.00
_cell.angle_gamma   90.00
#
_symmetry.space_group_name_H-M   'P 1'
#
loop_
_entity.id
_entity.type
_entity.pdbx_description
1 polymer ?
#
loop_
_entity_poly.entity_id
_entity_poly.type
_entity_poly.pdbx_seq_one_letter_code
_entity_poly.pdbx_strand_id
1 'polypeptide(L)'
;MSKRTYEQITESERHAIALGLQQKQSLRAIARALGRSPSTISREILRNAGGKGYVSRFAQQRCRIRRIHSRPQPKLLRSGVLFKQVCEYLRQHWSPQQIAGQLKKLYPHDRRQRVSHESIYTCIYAQPRGELKKELVACLRMAHAKRWPRSKGEDRRGEITDLVSIHVRPPEVEDRQLPGHWEGDLIKGAHNASAIGTLVERTTRLVVLVKLPHPNPATAAHVLKAFSDKLNAIASPMRQSLTYDRGREMAEHARLTQHTGMKVYFFDPYSPWQRGSNENTNGLLRQYFPKGTDLSGYTQEQLDAVADELNGRPRMTLGYSTPLEVYAQHLHRLSQLPESVH
;
A
#
# COMPACT_ATOMS: atom_id res chain seq x y z
N MET A 1 -38.77 -3.20 9.04
CA MET A 1 -38.68 -4.45 9.85
C MET A 1 -37.44 -4.40 10.71
N SER A 2 -37.61 -4.29 12.05
CA SER A 2 -36.49 -4.26 13.01
C SER A 2 -35.77 -5.62 13.00
N LYS A 3 -34.46 -5.64 12.71
CA LYS A 3 -33.61 -6.81 12.86
C LYS A 3 -33.66 -7.25 14.32
N ARG A 4 -34.31 -8.38 14.63
CA ARG A 4 -34.24 -9.00 15.96
C ARG A 4 -32.77 -9.35 16.22
N THR A 5 -32.09 -8.54 17.04
CA THR A 5 -30.74 -8.83 17.52
C THR A 5 -30.81 -10.04 18.44
N TYR A 6 -30.16 -11.13 18.07
CA TYR A 6 -30.09 -12.34 18.91
C TYR A 6 -29.17 -12.04 20.10
N GLU A 7 -29.74 -11.98 21.30
CA GLU A 7 -28.99 -11.86 22.54
C GLU A 7 -28.73 -13.25 23.15
N GLN A 8 -27.48 -13.51 23.42
CA GLN A 8 -27.06 -14.77 24.04
C GLN A 8 -27.41 -14.81 25.53
N ILE A 9 -27.66 -16.01 26.06
CA ILE A 9 -27.87 -16.19 27.51
C ILE A 9 -26.60 -15.80 28.26
N THR A 10 -26.74 -14.91 29.24
CA THR A 10 -25.69 -14.39 30.10
C THR A 10 -25.35 -15.37 31.23
N GLU A 11 -24.29 -15.13 31.97
CA GLU A 11 -23.89 -15.92 33.12
C GLU A 11 -24.93 -15.80 34.27
N SER A 12 -25.46 -14.60 34.50
CA SER A 12 -26.51 -14.32 35.47
C SER A 12 -27.83 -15.06 35.13
N GLU A 13 -28.22 -15.06 33.86
CA GLU A 13 -29.38 -15.83 33.42
C GLU A 13 -29.18 -17.34 33.62
N ARG A 14 -27.96 -17.89 33.43
CA ARG A 14 -27.61 -19.27 33.72
C ARG A 14 -27.76 -19.60 35.22
N HIS A 15 -27.39 -18.69 36.09
CA HIS A 15 -27.60 -18.83 37.52
C HIS A 15 -29.09 -18.86 37.86
N ALA A 16 -29.89 -17.97 37.30
CA ALA A 16 -31.33 -17.96 37.48
C ALA A 16 -32.01 -19.22 36.95
N ILE A 17 -31.56 -19.76 35.80
CA ILE A 17 -32.04 -21.05 35.27
C ILE A 17 -31.74 -22.20 36.27
N ALA A 18 -30.51 -22.28 36.79
CA ALA A 18 -30.11 -23.31 37.74
C ALA A 18 -30.97 -23.24 39.05
N LEU A 19 -31.17 -22.04 39.56
CA LEU A 19 -31.98 -21.80 40.77
C LEU A 19 -33.46 -22.21 40.53
N GLY A 20 -34.05 -21.76 39.42
CA GLY A 20 -35.44 -22.14 39.06
C GLY A 20 -35.63 -23.65 38.92
N LEU A 21 -34.64 -24.37 38.35
CA LEU A 21 -34.66 -25.82 38.25
C LEU A 21 -34.58 -26.51 39.64
N GLN A 22 -33.74 -25.98 40.55
CA GLN A 22 -33.67 -26.49 41.94
C GLN A 22 -34.99 -26.28 42.68
N GLN A 23 -35.67 -25.14 42.41
CA GLN A 23 -37.00 -24.86 42.95
C GLN A 23 -38.15 -25.63 42.25
N LYS A 24 -37.83 -26.55 41.36
CA LYS A 24 -38.78 -27.32 40.55
C LYS A 24 -39.77 -26.46 39.74
N GLN A 25 -39.34 -25.25 39.33
CA GLN A 25 -40.14 -24.39 38.48
C GLN A 25 -40.23 -24.96 37.04
N SER A 26 -41.37 -24.73 36.40
CA SER A 26 -41.51 -25.13 34.99
C SER A 26 -40.61 -24.29 34.06
N LEU A 27 -40.18 -24.85 32.95
CA LEU A 27 -39.37 -24.12 31.95
C LEU A 27 -40.10 -22.87 31.44
N ARG A 28 -41.43 -22.88 31.38
CA ARG A 28 -42.25 -21.70 31.02
C ARG A 28 -42.19 -20.61 32.07
N ALA A 29 -42.16 -20.97 33.36
CA ALA A 29 -42.05 -20.02 34.46
C ALA A 29 -40.67 -19.35 34.47
N ILE A 30 -39.61 -20.16 34.36
CA ILE A 30 -38.22 -19.66 34.23
C ILE A 30 -38.06 -18.73 33.02
N ALA A 31 -38.61 -19.14 31.86
CA ALA A 31 -38.55 -18.35 30.65
C ALA A 31 -39.24 -16.97 30.79
N ARG A 32 -40.41 -16.97 31.43
CA ARG A 32 -41.17 -15.72 31.72
C ARG A 32 -40.39 -14.79 32.64
N ALA A 33 -39.81 -15.36 33.71
CA ALA A 33 -39.01 -14.58 34.66
C ALA A 33 -37.78 -13.93 34.01
N LEU A 34 -37.20 -14.55 33.00
CA LEU A 34 -36.04 -14.06 32.27
C LEU A 34 -36.38 -13.27 31.00
N GLY A 35 -37.64 -13.07 30.67
CA GLY A 35 -38.05 -12.42 29.42
C GLY A 35 -37.60 -13.16 28.16
N ARG A 36 -37.37 -14.46 28.22
CA ARG A 36 -36.89 -15.31 27.14
C ARG A 36 -37.95 -16.29 26.63
N SER A 37 -37.80 -16.82 25.42
CA SER A 37 -38.68 -17.85 24.95
C SER A 37 -38.44 -19.20 25.68
N PRO A 38 -39.49 -19.99 25.97
CA PRO A 38 -39.33 -21.32 26.59
C PRO A 38 -38.41 -22.26 25.79
N SER A 39 -38.41 -22.13 24.45
CA SER A 39 -37.52 -22.90 23.58
C SER A 39 -36.04 -22.53 23.76
N THR A 40 -35.74 -21.25 24.10
CA THR A 40 -34.37 -20.81 24.39
C THR A 40 -33.86 -21.46 25.68
N ILE A 41 -34.70 -21.49 26.74
CA ILE A 41 -34.34 -22.13 28.01
C ILE A 41 -34.19 -23.65 27.84
N SER A 42 -35.13 -24.31 27.15
CA SER A 42 -35.05 -25.73 26.87
C SER A 42 -33.77 -26.11 26.12
N ARG A 43 -33.43 -25.36 25.05
CA ARG A 43 -32.18 -25.57 24.29
C ARG A 43 -30.92 -25.31 25.11
N GLU A 44 -30.90 -24.31 25.99
CA GLU A 44 -29.79 -24.05 26.88
C GLU A 44 -29.57 -25.22 27.86
N ILE A 45 -30.63 -25.71 28.48
CA ILE A 45 -30.56 -26.87 29.38
C ILE A 45 -30.09 -28.10 28.64
N LEU A 46 -30.73 -28.45 27.52
CA LEU A 46 -30.38 -29.63 26.71
C LEU A 46 -28.90 -29.61 26.29
N ARG A 47 -28.38 -28.46 25.89
CA ARG A 47 -26.99 -28.31 25.43
C ARG A 47 -25.97 -28.34 26.56
N ASN A 48 -26.35 -28.00 27.79
CA ASN A 48 -25.43 -27.72 28.88
C ASN A 48 -25.69 -28.55 30.15
N ALA A 49 -26.76 -29.33 30.24
CA ALA A 49 -26.95 -30.30 31.33
C ALA A 49 -25.90 -31.42 31.22
N GLY A 50 -25.47 -31.92 32.36
CA GLY A 50 -24.60 -33.08 32.47
C GLY A 50 -25.28 -34.21 33.26
N GLY A 51 -24.57 -35.29 33.57
CA GLY A 51 -25.09 -36.44 34.32
C GLY A 51 -25.63 -36.08 35.73
N LYS A 52 -25.21 -34.96 36.31
CA LYS A 52 -25.70 -34.41 37.58
C LYS A 52 -26.72 -33.29 37.40
N GLY A 53 -27.34 -33.16 36.22
CA GLY A 53 -28.30 -32.10 35.91
C GLY A 53 -27.65 -30.79 35.36
N TYR A 54 -28.41 -29.70 35.38
CA TYR A 54 -27.96 -28.39 34.89
C TYR A 54 -27.29 -27.61 36.02
N VAL A 55 -26.00 -27.29 35.83
CA VAL A 55 -25.21 -26.48 36.77
C VAL A 55 -24.68 -25.27 36.01
N SER A 56 -25.01 -24.03 36.46
CA SER A 56 -24.69 -22.78 35.78
C SER A 56 -23.20 -22.60 35.44
N ARG A 57 -22.32 -22.92 36.40
CA ARG A 57 -20.85 -22.84 36.21
C ARG A 57 -20.36 -23.77 35.06
N PHE A 58 -20.83 -25.00 35.02
CA PHE A 58 -20.45 -25.93 33.94
C PHE A 58 -21.11 -25.56 32.62
N ALA A 59 -22.35 -25.08 32.65
CA ALA A 59 -23.02 -24.56 31.46
C ALA A 59 -22.24 -23.38 30.83
N GLN A 60 -21.77 -22.42 31.64
CA GLN A 60 -20.94 -21.32 31.24
C GLN A 60 -19.61 -21.80 30.63
N GLN A 61 -18.93 -22.71 31.29
CA GLN A 61 -17.68 -23.30 30.80
C GLN A 61 -17.86 -24.01 29.45
N ARG A 62 -18.88 -24.87 29.32
CA ARG A 62 -19.20 -25.60 28.07
C ARG A 62 -19.53 -24.62 26.94
N CYS A 63 -20.27 -23.54 27.24
CA CYS A 63 -20.57 -22.50 26.27
C CYS A 63 -19.30 -21.80 25.81
N ARG A 64 -18.37 -21.46 26.72
CA ARG A 64 -17.09 -20.84 26.41
C ARG A 64 -16.21 -21.74 25.56
N ILE A 65 -16.11 -23.01 25.90
CA ILE A 65 -15.34 -24.02 25.12
C ILE A 65 -15.89 -24.12 23.70
N ARG A 66 -17.22 -24.27 23.54
CA ARG A 66 -17.85 -24.35 22.20
C ARG A 66 -17.60 -23.08 21.39
N ARG A 67 -17.64 -21.90 22.00
CA ARG A 67 -17.31 -20.63 21.29
C ARG A 67 -15.87 -20.60 20.79
N ILE A 68 -14.94 -21.13 21.58
CA ILE A 68 -13.53 -21.23 21.17
C ILE A 68 -13.40 -22.19 19.98
N HIS A 69 -14.02 -23.37 20.07
CA HIS A 69 -13.96 -24.38 19.01
C HIS A 69 -14.74 -24.03 17.73
N SER A 70 -15.80 -23.22 17.86
CA SER A 70 -16.58 -22.77 16.70
C SER A 70 -15.91 -21.61 15.92
N ARG A 71 -14.88 -20.96 16.48
CA ARG A 71 -14.14 -19.93 15.77
C ARG A 71 -13.29 -20.58 14.67
N PRO A 72 -13.38 -20.09 13.42
CA PRO A 72 -12.48 -20.58 12.39
C PRO A 72 -11.04 -20.32 12.83
N GLN A 73 -10.18 -21.29 12.56
CA GLN A 73 -8.74 -21.14 12.83
C GLN A 73 -8.19 -19.88 12.10
N PRO A 74 -7.33 -19.10 12.75
CA PRO A 74 -6.68 -17.98 12.09
C PRO A 74 -5.93 -18.44 10.83
N LYS A 75 -6.16 -17.79 9.70
CA LYS A 75 -5.49 -18.16 8.44
C LYS A 75 -3.97 -17.98 8.51
N LEU A 76 -3.49 -17.01 9.29
CA LEU A 76 -2.07 -16.71 9.46
C LEU A 76 -1.52 -17.38 10.74
N LEU A 77 -1.44 -18.70 10.73
CA LEU A 77 -0.73 -19.46 11.76
C LEU A 77 0.79 -19.36 11.51
N ARG A 78 1.59 -19.16 12.56
CA ARG A 78 3.06 -19.02 12.48
C ARG A 78 3.76 -20.17 11.73
N SER A 79 3.25 -21.38 11.86
CA SER A 79 3.75 -22.57 11.15
C SER A 79 3.24 -22.72 9.72
N GLY A 80 2.26 -21.90 9.31
CA GLY A 80 1.59 -22.03 8.03
C GLY A 80 2.38 -21.45 6.85
N VAL A 81 2.25 -22.07 5.67
CA VAL A 81 2.89 -21.61 4.43
C VAL A 81 2.45 -20.19 4.08
N LEU A 82 1.16 -19.86 4.22
CA LEU A 82 0.63 -18.54 3.96
C LEU A 82 1.24 -17.46 4.87
N PHE A 83 1.51 -17.78 6.14
CA PHE A 83 2.19 -16.85 7.05
C PHE A 83 3.62 -16.55 6.59
N LYS A 84 4.37 -17.58 6.20
CA LYS A 84 5.74 -17.42 5.69
C LYS A 84 5.76 -16.55 4.44
N GLN A 85 4.86 -16.80 3.50
CA GLN A 85 4.71 -16.02 2.28
C GLN A 85 4.35 -14.54 2.55
N VAL A 86 3.43 -14.30 3.48
CA VAL A 86 3.07 -12.93 3.89
C VAL A 86 4.25 -12.22 4.55
N CYS A 87 5.02 -12.90 5.40
CA CYS A 87 6.23 -12.32 6.01
C CYS A 87 7.29 -11.99 4.96
N GLU A 88 7.47 -12.83 3.95
CA GLU A 88 8.40 -12.57 2.84
C GLU A 88 8.02 -11.30 2.08
N TYR A 89 6.77 -11.17 1.68
CA TYR A 89 6.28 -9.94 1.04
C TYR A 89 6.40 -8.70 1.93
N LEU A 90 6.19 -8.83 3.25
CA LEU A 90 6.40 -7.73 4.19
C LEU A 90 7.87 -7.30 4.24
N ARG A 91 8.83 -8.24 4.20
CA ARG A 91 10.27 -7.96 4.13
C ARG A 91 10.66 -7.24 2.86
N GLN A 92 9.97 -7.54 1.75
CA GLN A 92 10.06 -6.80 0.48
C GLN A 92 9.31 -5.45 0.54
N HIS A 93 8.94 -4.98 1.72
CA HIS A 93 8.22 -3.73 1.98
C HIS A 93 6.86 -3.62 1.27
N TRP A 94 6.20 -4.73 0.93
CA TRP A 94 4.84 -4.69 0.44
C TRP A 94 3.88 -4.34 1.57
N SER A 95 2.93 -3.45 1.30
CA SER A 95 1.89 -3.15 2.28
C SER A 95 0.90 -4.33 2.42
N PRO A 96 0.26 -4.49 3.59
CA PRO A 96 -0.79 -5.51 3.77
C PRO A 96 -1.88 -5.48 2.69
N GLN A 97 -2.21 -4.31 2.15
CA GLN A 97 -3.19 -4.16 1.07
C GLN A 97 -2.65 -4.72 -0.26
N GLN A 98 -1.39 -4.44 -0.60
CA GLN A 98 -0.73 -4.99 -1.79
C GLN A 98 -0.67 -6.52 -1.72
N ILE A 99 -0.28 -7.07 -0.58
CA ILE A 99 -0.22 -8.51 -0.33
C ILE A 99 -1.61 -9.15 -0.51
N ALA A 100 -2.63 -8.60 0.15
CA ALA A 100 -3.98 -9.11 0.06
C ALA A 100 -4.54 -9.07 -1.37
N GLY A 101 -4.28 -8.00 -2.11
CA GLY A 101 -4.69 -7.82 -3.50
C GLY A 101 -3.99 -8.80 -4.43
N GLN A 102 -2.67 -8.96 -4.29
CA GLN A 102 -1.88 -9.89 -5.09
C GLN A 102 -2.29 -11.35 -4.84
N LEU A 103 -2.46 -11.74 -3.59
CA LEU A 103 -2.94 -13.10 -3.26
C LEU A 103 -4.34 -13.36 -3.82
N LYS A 104 -5.21 -12.34 -3.86
CA LYS A 104 -6.52 -12.46 -4.50
C LYS A 104 -6.41 -12.64 -6.01
N LYS A 105 -5.46 -11.98 -6.67
CA LYS A 105 -5.19 -12.09 -8.11
C LYS A 105 -4.59 -13.45 -8.45
N LEU A 106 -3.60 -13.91 -7.68
CA LEU A 106 -2.90 -15.19 -7.92
C LEU A 106 -3.80 -16.42 -7.66
N TYR A 107 -4.67 -16.34 -6.63
CA TYR A 107 -5.51 -17.46 -6.21
C TYR A 107 -7.01 -17.13 -6.30
N PRO A 108 -7.57 -16.86 -7.51
CA PRO A 108 -8.95 -16.41 -7.67
C PRO A 108 -10.00 -17.43 -7.20
N HIS A 109 -9.68 -18.71 -7.17
CA HIS A 109 -10.59 -19.77 -6.78
C HIS A 109 -10.25 -20.45 -5.45
N ASP A 110 -9.04 -20.24 -4.89
CA ASP A 110 -8.64 -20.81 -3.61
C ASP A 110 -8.70 -19.78 -2.46
N ARG A 111 -9.79 -19.85 -1.68
CA ARG A 111 -9.98 -19.00 -0.49
C ARG A 111 -8.98 -19.28 0.63
N ARG A 112 -8.30 -20.44 0.65
CA ARG A 112 -7.34 -20.79 1.70
C ARG A 112 -6.04 -20.01 1.53
N GLN A 113 -5.66 -19.71 0.28
CA GLN A 113 -4.48 -18.91 -0.06
C GLN A 113 -4.72 -17.39 -0.02
N ARG A 114 -5.94 -16.94 0.32
CA ARG A 114 -6.26 -15.53 0.40
C ARG A 114 -6.38 -15.07 1.84
N VAL A 115 -5.91 -13.85 2.08
CA VAL A 115 -6.02 -13.18 3.38
C VAL A 115 -6.42 -11.73 3.17
N SER A 116 -7.19 -11.15 4.09
CA SER A 116 -7.50 -9.71 4.06
C SER A 116 -6.36 -8.90 4.67
N HIS A 117 -6.21 -7.65 4.25
CA HIS A 117 -5.24 -6.74 4.83
C HIS A 117 -5.44 -6.54 6.34
N GLU A 118 -6.71 -6.52 6.80
CA GLU A 118 -7.04 -6.47 8.24
C GLU A 118 -6.52 -7.69 9.01
N SER A 119 -6.63 -8.88 8.42
CA SER A 119 -6.08 -10.11 9.04
C SER A 119 -4.55 -10.04 9.13
N ILE A 120 -3.89 -9.43 8.15
CA ILE A 120 -2.43 -9.23 8.18
C ILE A 120 -2.07 -8.22 9.29
N TYR A 121 -2.74 -7.07 9.36
CA TYR A 121 -2.53 -6.11 10.45
C TYR A 121 -2.79 -6.74 11.82
N THR A 122 -3.91 -7.43 11.99
CA THR A 122 -4.23 -8.13 13.24
C THR A 122 -3.14 -9.12 13.61
N CYS A 123 -2.61 -9.87 12.65
CA CYS A 123 -1.54 -10.83 12.87
C CYS A 123 -0.24 -10.13 13.33
N ILE A 124 0.16 -9.03 12.69
CA ILE A 124 1.36 -8.25 13.04
C ILE A 124 1.25 -7.71 14.47
N TYR A 125 0.15 -7.04 14.78
CA TYR A 125 -0.03 -6.41 16.10
C TYR A 125 -0.29 -7.41 17.23
N ALA A 126 -0.88 -8.57 16.94
CA ALA A 126 -1.09 -9.66 17.90
C ALA A 126 0.18 -10.45 18.23
N GLN A 127 1.31 -10.23 17.49
CA GLN A 127 2.57 -10.88 17.84
C GLN A 127 3.00 -10.46 19.26
N PRO A 128 3.53 -11.40 20.07
CA PRO A 128 4.17 -11.06 21.35
C PRO A 128 5.28 -10.02 21.16
N ARG A 129 5.57 -9.24 22.19
CA ARG A 129 6.72 -8.34 22.17
C ARG A 129 7.99 -9.15 21.91
N GLY A 130 8.79 -8.76 20.90
CA GLY A 130 10.01 -9.45 20.49
C GLY A 130 10.50 -8.96 19.14
N GLU A 131 11.61 -9.53 18.65
CA GLU A 131 12.28 -9.11 17.41
C GLU A 131 11.37 -9.25 16.17
N LEU A 132 10.65 -10.36 16.05
CA LEU A 132 9.73 -10.55 14.91
C LEU A 132 8.67 -9.45 14.83
N LYS A 133 8.11 -9.00 15.96
CA LYS A 133 7.13 -7.89 15.96
C LYS A 133 7.77 -6.59 15.53
N LYS A 134 8.96 -6.28 16.03
CA LYS A 134 9.71 -5.08 15.67
C LYS A 134 10.02 -5.08 14.17
N GLU A 135 10.53 -6.20 13.66
CA GLU A 135 10.83 -6.41 12.25
C GLU A 135 9.59 -6.15 11.37
N LEU A 136 8.47 -6.84 11.63
CA LEU A 136 7.26 -6.73 10.83
C LEU A 136 6.62 -5.34 10.88
N VAL A 137 6.69 -4.65 12.03
CA VAL A 137 6.22 -3.26 12.16
C VAL A 137 7.12 -2.30 11.39
N ALA A 138 8.45 -2.50 11.40
CA ALA A 138 9.40 -1.69 10.63
C ALA A 138 9.18 -1.81 9.11
N CYS A 139 8.69 -2.96 8.62
CA CYS A 139 8.34 -3.16 7.21
C CYS A 139 7.10 -2.37 6.77
N LEU A 140 6.28 -1.86 7.70
CA LEU A 140 5.10 -1.08 7.36
C LEU A 140 5.46 0.35 6.92
N ARG A 141 4.77 0.86 5.89
CA ARG A 141 5.01 2.20 5.31
C ARG A 141 4.95 3.34 6.34
N MET A 142 4.11 3.22 7.36
CA MET A 142 3.87 4.24 8.37
C MET A 142 4.24 3.70 9.75
N ALA A 143 5.53 3.65 10.06
CA ALA A 143 6.03 3.28 11.39
C ALA A 143 5.78 4.37 12.46
N HIS A 144 5.10 5.50 12.14
CA HIS A 144 5.00 6.67 13.01
C HIS A 144 3.62 6.93 13.60
N ALA A 145 3.65 7.27 14.90
CA ALA A 145 2.49 7.58 15.73
C ALA A 145 2.01 9.04 15.66
N LYS A 146 2.59 9.97 14.85
CA LYS A 146 2.18 11.39 14.86
C LYS A 146 2.11 12.04 13.48
N ARG A 147 1.04 12.83 13.27
CA ARG A 147 0.77 13.67 12.08
C ARG A 147 1.39 15.05 12.30
N TRP A 148 2.25 15.50 11.38
CA TRP A 148 2.86 16.83 11.43
C TRP A 148 2.01 17.85 10.66
N PRO A 149 1.89 19.13 11.15
CA PRO A 149 1.20 20.18 10.41
C PRO A 149 2.00 20.63 9.18
N ARG A 150 1.28 21.03 8.12
CA ARG A 150 1.89 21.60 6.90
C ARG A 150 2.26 23.05 7.13
N SER A 151 3.55 23.40 7.05
CA SER A 151 4.01 24.80 6.98
C SER A 151 3.98 25.27 5.53
N LYS A 152 3.45 26.48 5.30
CA LYS A 152 3.55 27.21 4.02
C LYS A 152 4.85 28.01 4.03
N GLY A 153 5.78 27.71 3.11
CA GLY A 153 6.96 28.52 2.84
C GLY A 153 6.72 29.43 1.64
N GLU A 154 7.29 30.63 1.65
CA GLU A 154 7.30 31.55 0.50
C GLU A 154 8.21 31.03 -0.61
N ASP A 155 7.75 31.17 -1.86
CA ASP A 155 8.48 30.73 -3.05
C ASP A 155 9.37 31.88 -3.56
N ARG A 156 10.71 31.66 -3.58
CA ARG A 156 11.72 32.57 -4.11
C ARG A 156 12.39 32.02 -5.36
N ARG A 157 11.60 31.36 -6.24
CA ARG A 157 12.14 30.76 -7.47
C ARG A 157 12.21 31.78 -8.58
N GLY A 158 13.36 31.82 -9.29
CA GLY A 158 13.52 32.64 -10.48
C GLY A 158 12.78 32.07 -11.69
N GLU A 159 12.45 32.90 -12.66
CA GLU A 159 11.79 32.51 -13.89
C GLU A 159 12.71 31.68 -14.81
N ILE A 160 12.16 30.63 -15.42
CA ILE A 160 12.77 29.89 -16.53
C ILE A 160 12.17 30.46 -17.82
N THR A 161 13.00 30.75 -18.80
CA THR A 161 12.56 31.25 -20.12
C THR A 161 12.04 30.10 -20.99
N ASP A 162 11.11 30.41 -21.90
CA ASP A 162 10.55 29.49 -22.91
C ASP A 162 9.86 28.24 -22.37
N LEU A 163 9.16 28.38 -21.23
CA LEU A 163 8.38 27.32 -20.62
C LEU A 163 7.21 26.89 -21.49
N VAL A 164 7.12 25.58 -21.78
CA VAL A 164 5.92 24.98 -22.38
C VAL A 164 4.98 24.53 -21.26
N SER A 165 3.83 25.18 -21.14
CA SER A 165 2.85 24.88 -20.10
C SER A 165 2.26 23.47 -20.25
N ILE A 166 1.90 22.84 -19.13
CA ILE A 166 1.19 21.57 -19.09
C ILE A 166 -0.15 21.63 -19.86
N HIS A 167 -0.76 22.80 -20.03
CA HIS A 167 -2.04 22.96 -20.72
C HIS A 167 -1.99 22.74 -22.22
N VAL A 168 -0.80 22.82 -22.86
CA VAL A 168 -0.63 22.47 -24.27
C VAL A 168 -0.20 21.04 -24.49
N ARG A 169 -0.15 20.25 -23.43
CA ARG A 169 0.15 18.82 -23.49
C ARG A 169 -1.05 18.08 -24.10
N PRO A 170 -0.84 17.09 -24.99
CA PRO A 170 -1.90 16.34 -25.60
C PRO A 170 -2.88 15.71 -24.57
N PRO A 171 -4.19 15.74 -24.80
CA PRO A 171 -5.19 15.23 -23.85
C PRO A 171 -5.00 13.75 -23.48
N GLU A 172 -4.53 12.92 -24.42
CA GLU A 172 -4.24 11.49 -24.20
C GLU A 172 -3.20 11.23 -23.10
N VAL A 173 -2.38 12.22 -22.79
CA VAL A 173 -1.43 12.15 -21.67
C VAL A 173 -2.13 12.25 -20.32
N GLU A 174 -3.25 12.97 -20.25
CA GLU A 174 -4.08 13.09 -19.03
C GLU A 174 -4.75 11.77 -18.67
N ASP A 175 -5.27 11.06 -19.66
CA ASP A 175 -6.02 9.80 -19.46
C ASP A 175 -5.11 8.62 -19.05
N ARG A 176 -3.78 8.79 -19.12
CA ARG A 176 -2.79 7.76 -18.76
C ARG A 176 -2.99 6.44 -19.46
N GLN A 177 -3.46 6.48 -20.70
CA GLN A 177 -3.68 5.29 -21.53
C GLN A 177 -2.45 4.96 -22.37
N LEU A 178 -1.78 5.99 -22.88
CA LEU A 178 -0.57 5.84 -23.67
C LEU A 178 0.68 5.89 -22.77
N PRO A 179 1.60 4.91 -22.90
CA PRO A 179 2.85 4.92 -22.18
C PRO A 179 3.86 5.90 -22.80
N GLY A 180 4.95 6.17 -22.08
CA GLY A 180 6.03 7.02 -22.56
C GLY A 180 6.01 8.45 -22.02
N HIS A 181 5.06 8.76 -21.16
CA HIS A 181 4.92 10.08 -20.54
C HIS A 181 5.42 10.05 -19.10
N TRP A 182 6.48 10.80 -18.82
CA TRP A 182 7.20 10.77 -17.55
C TRP A 182 6.93 12.01 -16.71
N GLU A 183 6.95 11.85 -15.41
CA GLU A 183 7.04 12.94 -14.43
C GLU A 183 8.42 12.90 -13.78
N GLY A 184 9.13 14.03 -13.76
CA GLY A 184 10.42 14.17 -13.13
C GLY A 184 10.37 15.01 -11.86
N ASP A 185 11.26 14.73 -10.89
CA ASP A 185 11.45 15.51 -9.66
C ASP A 185 12.81 15.20 -9.03
N LEU A 186 13.20 15.95 -7.98
CA LEU A 186 14.39 15.70 -7.19
C LEU A 186 14.04 15.38 -5.74
N ILE A 187 14.57 14.25 -5.23
CA ILE A 187 14.60 13.99 -3.80
C ILE A 187 15.87 14.63 -3.21
N LYS A 188 15.69 15.71 -2.44
CA LYS A 188 16.79 16.41 -1.79
C LYS A 188 17.16 15.76 -0.46
N GLY A 189 18.46 15.62 -0.21
CA GLY A 189 19.06 15.10 1.01
C GLY A 189 19.21 16.17 2.09
N ALA A 190 20.07 15.89 3.07
CA ALA A 190 20.38 16.81 4.16
C ALA A 190 20.88 18.16 3.62
N HIS A 191 20.34 19.25 4.16
CA HIS A 191 20.71 20.64 3.79
C HIS A 191 20.69 20.95 2.29
N ASN A 192 19.99 20.14 1.47
CA ASN A 192 20.00 20.19 -0.01
C ASN A 192 21.40 20.01 -0.63
N ALA A 193 22.37 19.46 0.12
CA ALA A 193 23.74 19.27 -0.35
C ALA A 193 23.85 18.11 -1.35
N SER A 194 22.96 17.13 -1.26
CA SER A 194 22.85 15.98 -2.17
C SER A 194 21.44 15.82 -2.71
N ALA A 195 21.28 15.19 -3.87
CA ALA A 195 19.97 14.90 -4.45
C ALA A 195 20.02 13.65 -5.34
N ILE A 196 18.85 13.02 -5.50
CA ILE A 196 18.59 11.92 -6.43
C ILE A 196 17.48 12.38 -7.37
N GLY A 197 17.69 12.22 -8.68
CA GLY A 197 16.65 12.42 -9.67
C GLY A 197 15.64 11.27 -9.65
N THR A 198 14.37 11.60 -9.79
CA THR A 198 13.27 10.62 -9.89
C THR A 198 12.51 10.83 -11.18
N LEU A 199 12.34 9.77 -11.94
CA LEU A 199 11.55 9.73 -13.15
C LEU A 199 10.46 8.67 -12.96
N VAL A 200 9.20 9.04 -13.14
CA VAL A 200 8.06 8.16 -12.97
C VAL A 200 7.24 8.13 -14.24
N GLU A 201 7.10 6.98 -14.86
CA GLU A 201 6.23 6.79 -16.01
C GLU A 201 4.75 6.81 -15.55
N ARG A 202 3.91 7.62 -16.21
CA ARG A 202 2.57 7.97 -15.72
C ARG A 202 1.55 6.83 -15.83
N THR A 203 1.67 6.01 -16.87
CA THR A 203 0.75 4.91 -17.17
C THR A 203 1.11 3.66 -16.39
N THR A 204 2.35 3.23 -16.48
CA THR A 204 2.85 1.98 -15.86
C THR A 204 3.28 2.14 -14.42
N ARG A 205 3.48 3.39 -13.95
CA ARG A 205 4.05 3.72 -12.62
C ARG A 205 5.49 3.23 -12.45
N LEU A 206 6.19 2.94 -13.55
CA LEU A 206 7.60 2.58 -13.51
C LEU A 206 8.41 3.73 -12.94
N VAL A 207 9.36 3.40 -12.07
CA VAL A 207 10.25 4.35 -11.42
C VAL A 207 11.66 4.13 -11.92
N VAL A 208 12.34 5.21 -12.28
CA VAL A 208 13.78 5.24 -12.56
C VAL A 208 14.42 6.25 -11.61
N LEU A 209 15.50 5.84 -10.96
CA LEU A 209 16.29 6.70 -10.09
C LEU A 209 17.60 7.08 -10.76
N VAL A 210 18.00 8.32 -10.55
CA VAL A 210 19.14 8.91 -11.25
C VAL A 210 20.11 9.49 -10.22
N LYS A 211 21.33 8.98 -10.17
CA LYS A 211 22.40 9.57 -9.37
C LYS A 211 22.79 10.92 -9.95
N LEU A 212 22.84 11.93 -9.09
CA LEU A 212 23.35 13.24 -9.45
C LEU A 212 24.76 13.46 -8.87
N PRO A 213 25.64 14.19 -9.59
CA PRO A 213 26.99 14.47 -9.11
C PRO A 213 27.00 15.27 -7.80
N HIS A 214 28.05 15.09 -7.00
CA HIS A 214 28.31 15.86 -5.79
C HIS A 214 29.68 16.56 -5.94
N PRO A 215 29.85 17.80 -5.50
CA PRO A 215 28.85 18.74 -4.93
C PRO A 215 27.93 19.41 -5.97
N ASN A 216 26.91 20.11 -5.51
CA ASN A 216 25.96 20.87 -6.36
C ASN A 216 25.11 20.00 -7.31
N PRO A 217 24.38 18.99 -6.79
CA PRO A 217 23.66 18.02 -7.62
C PRO A 217 22.54 18.65 -8.46
N ALA A 218 21.93 19.74 -8.00
CA ALA A 218 20.76 20.35 -8.63
C ALA A 218 21.14 21.48 -9.63
N THR A 219 22.33 21.43 -10.25
CA THR A 219 22.64 22.34 -11.37
C THR A 219 21.96 21.87 -12.64
N ALA A 220 21.56 22.80 -13.51
CA ALA A 220 20.89 22.45 -14.77
C ALA A 220 21.76 21.52 -15.65
N ALA A 221 23.08 21.76 -15.71
CA ALA A 221 23.99 20.93 -16.47
C ALA A 221 24.09 19.48 -15.95
N HIS A 222 24.13 19.32 -14.62
CA HIS A 222 24.19 17.98 -14.02
C HIS A 222 22.88 17.19 -14.23
N VAL A 223 21.74 17.86 -14.05
CA VAL A 223 20.41 17.25 -14.26
C VAL A 223 20.23 16.92 -15.75
N LEU A 224 20.58 17.84 -16.66
CA LEU A 224 20.54 17.61 -18.10
C LEU A 224 21.30 16.33 -18.47
N LYS A 225 22.58 16.24 -18.06
CA LYS A 225 23.41 15.07 -18.40
C LYS A 225 22.83 13.79 -17.83
N ALA A 226 22.60 13.76 -16.52
CA ALA A 226 22.15 12.54 -15.83
C ALA A 226 20.78 12.05 -16.32
N PHE A 227 19.83 12.96 -16.57
CA PHE A 227 18.52 12.60 -17.11
C PHE A 227 18.61 12.17 -18.57
N SER A 228 19.42 12.86 -19.41
CA SER A 228 19.61 12.45 -20.80
C SER A 228 20.19 11.03 -20.89
N ASP A 229 21.20 10.71 -20.08
CA ASP A 229 21.83 9.39 -20.07
C ASP A 229 20.82 8.29 -19.71
N LYS A 230 20.03 8.48 -18.64
CA LYS A 230 19.02 7.50 -18.19
C LYS A 230 17.82 7.41 -19.15
N LEU A 231 17.33 8.54 -19.68
CA LEU A 231 16.19 8.54 -20.60
C LEU A 231 16.58 7.92 -21.94
N ASN A 232 17.81 8.11 -22.43
CA ASN A 232 18.28 7.50 -23.68
C ASN A 232 18.47 5.98 -23.58
N ALA A 233 18.61 5.43 -22.37
CA ALA A 233 18.60 4.00 -22.14
C ALA A 233 17.18 3.37 -22.22
N ILE A 234 16.12 4.18 -22.22
CA ILE A 234 14.74 3.72 -22.35
C ILE A 234 14.42 3.53 -23.85
N ALA A 235 13.64 2.50 -24.18
CA ALA A 235 13.19 2.24 -25.54
C ALA A 235 12.46 3.46 -26.14
N SER A 236 12.74 3.81 -27.40
CA SER A 236 12.23 5.03 -28.06
C SER A 236 10.71 5.20 -27.97
N PRO A 237 9.86 4.17 -28.18
CA PRO A 237 8.42 4.32 -28.06
C PRO A 237 7.94 4.70 -26.65
N MET A 238 8.77 4.46 -25.62
CA MET A 238 8.51 4.81 -24.24
C MET A 238 9.09 6.18 -23.82
N ARG A 239 9.55 7.00 -24.78
CA ARG A 239 10.16 8.32 -24.58
C ARG A 239 9.39 9.42 -25.30
N GLN A 240 8.18 9.76 -24.83
CA GLN A 240 7.33 10.73 -25.53
C GLN A 240 7.43 12.12 -24.91
N SER A 241 7.26 12.25 -23.62
CA SER A 241 7.35 13.53 -22.92
C SER A 241 7.83 13.40 -21.49
N LEU A 242 8.40 14.49 -20.98
CA LEU A 242 8.75 14.68 -19.58
C LEU A 242 7.98 15.90 -19.03
N THR A 243 7.31 15.75 -17.91
CA THR A 243 6.69 16.87 -17.18
C THR A 243 7.47 17.10 -15.90
N TYR A 244 7.86 18.35 -15.63
CA TYR A 244 8.68 18.72 -14.49
C TYR A 244 8.11 19.95 -13.77
N ASP A 245 8.59 20.24 -12.55
CA ASP A 245 8.26 21.50 -11.90
C ASP A 245 9.15 22.64 -12.45
N ARG A 246 8.81 23.91 -12.09
CA ARG A 246 9.57 25.08 -12.54
C ARG A 246 10.83 25.28 -11.70
N GLY A 247 11.57 24.21 -11.41
CA GLY A 247 12.85 24.26 -10.70
C GLY A 247 13.97 24.74 -11.62
N ARG A 248 14.91 25.56 -11.12
CA ARG A 248 16.08 26.06 -11.87
C ARG A 248 16.94 24.92 -12.44
N GLU A 249 16.87 23.75 -11.87
CA GLU A 249 17.54 22.54 -12.35
C GLU A 249 17.08 22.10 -13.75
N MET A 250 15.94 22.61 -14.23
CA MET A 250 15.41 22.37 -15.58
C MET A 250 15.62 23.56 -16.54
N ALA A 251 16.49 24.51 -16.20
CA ALA A 251 16.77 25.67 -17.08
C ALA A 251 17.29 25.25 -18.48
N GLU A 252 17.94 24.09 -18.59
CA GLU A 252 18.43 23.53 -19.87
C GLU A 252 17.46 22.56 -20.55
N HIS A 253 16.15 22.67 -20.29
CA HIS A 253 15.11 21.76 -20.82
C HIS A 253 15.08 21.68 -22.34
N ALA A 254 15.38 22.78 -23.06
CA ALA A 254 15.46 22.78 -24.53
C ALA A 254 16.57 21.84 -25.02
N ARG A 255 17.73 21.83 -24.35
CA ARG A 255 18.83 20.89 -24.65
C ARG A 255 18.45 19.45 -24.30
N LEU A 256 17.69 19.24 -23.20
CA LEU A 256 17.17 17.90 -22.86
C LEU A 256 16.28 17.37 -23.98
N THR A 257 15.40 18.22 -24.55
CA THR A 257 14.59 17.86 -25.71
C THR A 257 15.45 17.48 -26.91
N GLN A 258 16.49 18.24 -27.20
CA GLN A 258 17.43 17.96 -28.30
C GLN A 258 18.17 16.61 -28.10
N HIS A 259 18.61 16.31 -26.87
CA HIS A 259 19.36 15.10 -26.56
C HIS A 259 18.52 13.83 -26.52
N THR A 260 17.23 13.93 -26.12
CA THR A 260 16.37 12.77 -25.87
C THR A 260 15.23 12.60 -26.87
N GLY A 261 14.92 13.64 -27.65
CA GLY A 261 13.74 13.71 -28.50
C GLY A 261 12.42 13.90 -27.74
N MET A 262 12.45 14.00 -26.40
CA MET A 262 11.25 14.13 -25.56
C MET A 262 10.79 15.58 -25.49
N LYS A 263 9.47 15.79 -25.55
CA LYS A 263 8.86 17.10 -25.29
C LYS A 263 8.83 17.37 -23.77
N VAL A 264 9.32 18.51 -23.33
CA VAL A 264 9.33 18.91 -21.91
C VAL A 264 8.19 19.87 -21.63
N TYR A 265 7.38 19.54 -20.62
CA TYR A 265 6.26 20.36 -20.15
C TYR A 265 6.47 20.74 -18.69
N PHE A 266 5.88 21.86 -18.26
CA PHE A 266 6.02 22.34 -16.89
C PHE A 266 4.67 22.44 -16.19
N PHE A 267 4.64 21.97 -14.94
CA PHE A 267 3.49 22.11 -14.05
C PHE A 267 3.22 23.59 -13.73
N ASP A 268 1.96 23.89 -13.42
CA ASP A 268 1.61 25.20 -12.92
C ASP A 268 2.18 25.43 -11.52
N PRO A 269 2.54 26.68 -11.19
CA PRO A 269 2.92 27.04 -9.84
C PRO A 269 1.78 26.69 -8.87
N TYR A 270 2.16 26.25 -7.67
CA TYR A 270 1.20 25.93 -6.59
C TYR A 270 0.14 24.87 -6.92
N SER A 271 0.34 24.05 -7.95
CA SER A 271 -0.60 23.02 -8.40
C SER A 271 -0.13 21.58 -8.06
N PRO A 272 -0.07 21.18 -6.77
CA PRO A 272 0.45 19.87 -6.36
C PRO A 272 -0.37 18.70 -6.92
N TRP A 273 -1.67 18.90 -7.20
CA TRP A 273 -2.53 17.87 -7.79
C TRP A 273 -2.06 17.40 -9.18
N GLN A 274 -1.33 18.24 -9.92
CA GLN A 274 -0.76 17.89 -11.22
C GLN A 274 0.42 16.92 -11.11
N ARG A 275 1.04 16.78 -9.91
CA ARG A 275 2.22 15.95 -9.62
C ARG A 275 1.94 14.69 -8.83
N GLY A 276 0.71 14.21 -8.84
CA GLY A 276 0.26 13.12 -7.96
C GLY A 276 1.04 11.81 -8.11
N SER A 277 1.61 11.49 -9.29
CA SER A 277 2.43 10.28 -9.48
C SER A 277 3.76 10.41 -8.75
N ASN A 278 4.46 11.54 -8.93
CA ASN A 278 5.74 11.79 -8.27
C ASN A 278 5.61 11.94 -6.76
N GLU A 279 4.64 12.72 -6.27
CA GLU A 279 4.44 12.88 -4.82
C GLU A 279 4.20 11.54 -4.12
N ASN A 280 3.38 10.67 -4.71
CA ASN A 280 3.15 9.34 -4.15
C ASN A 280 4.43 8.49 -4.19
N THR A 281 5.17 8.51 -5.28
CA THR A 281 6.41 7.75 -5.45
C THR A 281 7.50 8.27 -4.51
N ASN A 282 7.68 9.58 -4.42
CA ASN A 282 8.61 10.20 -3.47
C ASN A 282 8.26 9.84 -2.01
N GLY A 283 6.97 9.77 -1.69
CA GLY A 283 6.51 9.27 -0.39
C GLY A 283 6.89 7.81 -0.12
N LEU A 284 6.95 6.95 -1.14
CA LEU A 284 7.46 5.57 -1.02
C LEU A 284 8.97 5.54 -0.90
N LEU A 285 9.67 6.32 -1.71
CA LEU A 285 11.14 6.42 -1.69
C LEU A 285 11.68 6.91 -0.35
N ARG A 286 10.89 7.65 0.44
CA ARG A 286 11.28 8.07 1.79
C ARG A 286 11.37 6.91 2.81
N GLN A 287 10.94 5.70 2.46
CA GLN A 287 11.24 4.50 3.24
C GLN A 287 12.73 4.10 3.13
N TYR A 288 13.36 4.36 1.97
CA TYR A 288 14.75 4.05 1.68
C TYR A 288 15.68 5.25 1.93
N PHE A 289 15.17 6.44 1.62
CA PHE A 289 15.87 7.71 1.72
C PHE A 289 15.14 8.64 2.71
N PRO A 290 15.26 8.44 4.02
CA PRO A 290 14.62 9.28 5.03
C PRO A 290 15.01 10.76 4.85
N LYS A 291 14.11 11.67 5.25
CA LYS A 291 14.44 13.12 5.22
C LYS A 291 15.64 13.40 6.13
N GLY A 292 16.56 14.25 5.65
CA GLY A 292 17.76 14.59 6.39
C GLY A 292 18.93 13.61 6.23
N THR A 293 18.79 12.56 5.40
CA THR A 293 19.89 11.66 5.04
C THR A 293 20.77 12.28 3.98
N ASP A 294 22.08 12.11 4.07
CA ASP A 294 22.99 12.41 2.98
C ASP A 294 22.84 11.35 1.89
N LEU A 295 22.58 11.82 0.66
CA LEU A 295 22.33 10.95 -0.50
C LEU A 295 23.57 10.83 -1.42
N SER A 296 24.67 11.52 -1.13
CA SER A 296 25.88 11.52 -1.96
C SER A 296 26.58 10.16 -2.02
N GLY A 297 26.51 9.39 -0.92
CA GLY A 297 27.15 8.09 -0.79
C GLY A 297 26.52 6.95 -1.56
N TYR A 298 25.29 7.12 -2.09
CA TYR A 298 24.64 6.06 -2.86
C TYR A 298 25.26 5.93 -4.26
N THR A 299 25.51 4.68 -4.69
CA THR A 299 25.91 4.38 -6.07
C THR A 299 24.68 4.27 -6.98
N GLN A 300 24.89 4.32 -8.31
CA GLN A 300 23.78 4.16 -9.26
C GLN A 300 23.15 2.76 -9.13
N GLU A 301 23.97 1.73 -8.93
CA GLU A 301 23.52 0.34 -8.75
C GLU A 301 22.62 0.18 -7.51
N GLN A 302 22.95 0.88 -6.42
CA GLN A 302 22.10 0.89 -5.21
C GLN A 302 20.76 1.58 -5.46
N LEU A 303 20.77 2.67 -6.25
CA LEU A 303 19.53 3.36 -6.64
C LEU A 303 18.70 2.48 -7.58
N ASP A 304 19.32 1.82 -8.54
CA ASP A 304 18.64 0.91 -9.45
C ASP A 304 18.00 -0.27 -8.67
N ALA A 305 18.69 -0.85 -7.69
CA ALA A 305 18.13 -1.89 -6.83
C ALA A 305 16.88 -1.42 -6.04
N VAL A 306 16.88 -0.19 -5.55
CA VAL A 306 15.70 0.41 -4.88
C VAL A 306 14.56 0.62 -5.89
N ALA A 307 14.87 1.08 -7.10
CA ALA A 307 13.89 1.24 -8.17
C ALA A 307 13.27 -0.10 -8.55
N ASP A 308 14.07 -1.15 -8.71
CA ASP A 308 13.62 -2.51 -9.04
C ASP A 308 12.71 -3.08 -7.97
N GLU A 309 13.05 -2.90 -6.69
CA GLU A 309 12.18 -3.31 -5.59
C GLU A 309 10.81 -2.59 -5.65
N LEU A 310 10.80 -1.28 -5.90
CA LEU A 310 9.56 -0.52 -6.06
C LEU A 310 8.75 -0.92 -7.30
N ASN A 311 9.44 -1.23 -8.40
CA ASN A 311 8.85 -1.65 -9.66
C ASN A 311 8.30 -3.08 -9.61
N GLY A 312 8.82 -3.91 -8.70
CA GLY A 312 8.31 -5.24 -8.40
C GLY A 312 7.11 -5.26 -7.45
N ARG A 313 6.69 -4.11 -6.86
CA ARG A 313 5.54 -4.06 -5.93
C ARG A 313 4.22 -3.91 -6.69
N PRO A 314 3.20 -4.73 -6.39
CA PRO A 314 1.87 -4.58 -6.97
C PRO A 314 1.26 -3.21 -6.68
N ARG A 315 0.54 -2.64 -7.66
CA ARG A 315 -0.16 -1.36 -7.50
C ARG A 315 -1.66 -1.55 -7.63
N MET A 316 -2.42 -1.05 -6.67
CA MET A 316 -3.89 -1.09 -6.72
C MET A 316 -4.42 -0.42 -8.00
N THR A 317 -3.82 0.71 -8.41
CA THR A 317 -4.17 1.45 -9.64
C THR A 317 -3.90 0.67 -10.93
N LEU A 318 -3.07 -0.38 -10.86
CA LEU A 318 -2.75 -1.29 -11.97
C LEU A 318 -3.46 -2.66 -11.80
N GLY A 319 -4.56 -2.72 -11.06
CA GLY A 319 -5.26 -3.97 -10.78
C GLY A 319 -4.39 -5.02 -10.06
N TYR A 320 -3.49 -4.55 -9.20
CA TYR A 320 -2.47 -5.34 -8.50
C TYR A 320 -1.45 -6.03 -9.43
N SER A 321 -1.27 -5.52 -10.64
CA SER A 321 -0.06 -5.80 -11.43
C SER A 321 1.11 -4.96 -10.93
N THR A 322 2.33 -5.39 -11.21
CA THR A 322 3.53 -4.62 -10.93
C THR A 322 3.80 -3.61 -12.04
N PRO A 323 4.47 -2.48 -11.76
CA PRO A 323 4.96 -1.57 -12.79
C PRO A 323 5.75 -2.25 -13.90
N LEU A 324 6.63 -3.19 -13.54
CA LEU A 324 7.43 -3.97 -14.50
C LEU A 324 6.56 -4.83 -15.42
N GLU A 325 5.56 -5.54 -14.88
CA GLU A 325 4.64 -6.35 -15.70
C GLU A 325 3.90 -5.49 -16.72
N VAL A 326 3.36 -4.33 -16.27
CA VAL A 326 2.59 -3.44 -17.15
C VAL A 326 3.51 -2.80 -18.19
N TYR A 327 4.71 -2.38 -17.80
CA TYR A 327 5.71 -1.82 -18.72
C TYR A 327 6.09 -2.83 -19.80
N ALA A 328 6.40 -4.07 -19.43
CA ALA A 328 6.71 -5.13 -20.37
C ALA A 328 5.56 -5.43 -21.35
N GLN A 329 4.31 -5.44 -20.86
CA GLN A 329 3.12 -5.61 -21.71
C GLN A 329 2.99 -4.50 -22.74
N HIS A 330 3.23 -3.23 -22.36
CA HIS A 330 3.18 -2.11 -23.30
C HIS A 330 4.32 -2.18 -24.32
N LEU A 331 5.55 -2.50 -23.91
CA LEU A 331 6.66 -2.70 -24.84
C LEU A 331 6.35 -3.78 -25.87
N HIS A 332 5.82 -4.91 -25.41
CA HIS A 332 5.45 -6.01 -26.32
C HIS A 332 4.36 -5.60 -27.32
N ARG A 333 3.35 -4.85 -26.89
CA ARG A 333 2.31 -4.31 -27.79
C ARG A 333 2.89 -3.36 -28.82
N LEU A 334 3.77 -2.45 -28.41
CA LEU A 334 4.40 -1.48 -29.29
C LEU A 334 5.32 -2.14 -30.32
N SER A 335 6.02 -3.24 -29.95
CA SER A 335 6.85 -4.00 -30.88
C SER A 335 6.05 -4.81 -31.91
N GLN A 336 4.75 -5.02 -31.70
CA GLN A 336 3.86 -5.73 -32.63
C GLN A 336 3.14 -4.80 -33.62
N LEU A 337 3.20 -3.47 -33.42
CA LEU A 337 2.62 -2.51 -34.34
C LEU A 337 3.52 -2.43 -35.60
N PRO A 338 2.94 -2.45 -36.83
CA PRO A 338 3.72 -2.27 -38.05
C PRO A 338 4.36 -0.87 -38.08
N GLU A 339 5.58 -0.76 -38.59
CA GLU A 339 6.38 0.49 -38.66
C GLU A 339 5.70 1.64 -39.43
N SER A 340 4.56 1.41 -40.08
CA SER A 340 3.87 2.39 -40.94
C SER A 340 2.92 3.36 -40.21
N VAL A 341 2.95 3.42 -38.89
CA VAL A 341 2.06 4.31 -38.07
C VAL A 341 2.85 5.38 -37.32
N HIS A 342 3.99 5.83 -37.87
CA HIS A 342 4.76 6.95 -37.30
C HIS A 342 4.74 8.19 -38.19
#